data_502c9e992caa1d189c3403086bf5e22f
#
_entry.id   502c9e992caa1d189c3403086bf5e22f
#
_cell.length_a   1.000
_cell.length_b   1.000
_cell.length_c   1.000
_cell.angle_alpha   90.00
_cell.angle_beta   90.00
_cell.angle_gamma   90.00
#
_symmetry.space_group_name_H-M   'P 1'
#
loop_
_entity.id
_entity.type
_entity.pdbx_description
1 polymer ?
#
loop_
_entity_poly.entity_id
_entity_poly.type
_entity_poly.pdbx_seq_one_letter_code
_entity_poly.pdbx_strand_id
1 'polypeptide(L)'
;MLIHTHLAVQALAHATDSLFSDLRSVRQHVEEVSRQESEVDKIEYKLLQMVFENKKYELAMQYKLKGILKQIGRVTNLAEDVADAVLILATKHST
;
A
#
# COMPACT_ATOMS: atom_id res chain seq x y z
N MET A 1 -2.93 8.89 5.36
CA MET A 1 -1.88 7.96 4.90
C MET A 1 -1.92 6.62 5.64
N LEU A 2 -1.83 6.63 6.97
CA LEU A 2 -1.84 5.38 7.75
C LEU A 2 -3.16 4.61 7.64
N ILE A 3 -4.30 5.30 7.54
CA ILE A 3 -5.60 4.65 7.34
C ILE A 3 -5.59 3.83 6.05
N HIS A 4 -5.10 4.39 4.96
CA HIS A 4 -5.06 3.68 3.68
C HIS A 4 -4.05 2.53 3.71
N THR A 5 -2.93 2.69 4.40
CA THR A 5 -1.97 1.61 4.61
C THR A 5 -2.60 0.47 5.40
N HIS A 6 -3.34 0.79 6.47
CA HIS A 6 -4.07 -0.20 7.25
C HIS A 6 -5.11 -0.95 6.41
N LEU A 7 -5.88 -0.21 5.60
CA LEU A 7 -6.88 -0.81 4.72
C LEU A 7 -6.25 -1.71 3.66
N ALA A 8 -5.08 -1.35 3.15
CA ALA A 8 -4.35 -2.19 2.20
C ALA A 8 -3.92 -3.51 2.85
N VAL A 9 -3.36 -3.46 4.06
CA VAL A 9 -2.93 -4.66 4.78
C VAL A 9 -4.14 -5.54 5.16
N GLN A 10 -5.24 -4.92 5.58
CA GLN A 10 -6.47 -5.64 5.89
C GLN A 10 -7.03 -6.36 4.66
N ALA A 11 -7.05 -5.68 3.50
CA ALA A 11 -7.48 -6.29 2.24
C ALA A 11 -6.56 -7.44 1.84
N LEU A 12 -5.25 -7.31 2.07
CA LEU A 12 -4.29 -8.38 1.82
C LEU A 12 -4.61 -9.61 2.69
N ALA A 13 -4.91 -9.40 3.97
CA ALA A 13 -5.29 -10.50 4.86
C ALA A 13 -6.54 -11.21 4.36
N HIS A 14 -7.55 -10.45 3.91
CA HIS A 14 -8.78 -11.03 3.35
C HIS A 14 -8.49 -11.82 2.06
N ALA A 15 -7.61 -11.31 1.19
CA ALA A 15 -7.20 -12.02 -0.02
C ALA A 15 -6.54 -13.36 0.32
N THR A 16 -5.66 -13.37 1.32
CA THR A 16 -4.98 -14.57 1.77
C THR A 16 -5.96 -15.59 2.34
N ASP A 17 -6.93 -15.15 3.14
CA ASP A 17 -7.97 -16.01 3.69
C ASP A 17 -8.82 -16.66 2.60
N SER A 18 -9.01 -15.99 1.47
CA SER A 18 -9.81 -16.50 0.35
C SER A 18 -9.01 -17.29 -0.67
N LEU A 19 -7.70 -17.46 -0.45
CA LEU A 19 -6.75 -18.00 -1.44
C LEU A 19 -7.20 -19.32 -2.06
N PHE A 20 -7.73 -20.27 -1.26
CA PHE A 20 -8.13 -21.57 -1.74
C PHE A 20 -9.64 -21.77 -1.85
N SER A 21 -10.44 -20.74 -1.58
CA SER A 21 -11.89 -20.89 -1.54
C SER A 21 -12.61 -20.19 -2.69
N ASP A 22 -12.21 -18.97 -3.08
CA ASP A 22 -12.94 -18.18 -4.05
C ASP A 22 -12.01 -17.19 -4.80
N LEU A 23 -11.73 -17.51 -6.06
CA LEU A 23 -10.86 -16.68 -6.90
C LEU A 23 -11.44 -15.27 -7.09
N ARG A 24 -12.75 -15.14 -7.23
CA ARG A 24 -13.40 -13.83 -7.37
C ARG A 24 -13.15 -12.96 -6.14
N SER A 25 -13.28 -13.55 -4.96
CA SER A 25 -13.02 -12.85 -3.70
C SER A 25 -11.56 -12.40 -3.61
N VAL A 26 -10.63 -13.26 -4.00
CA VAL A 26 -9.20 -12.91 -4.03
C VAL A 26 -8.97 -11.70 -4.94
N ARG A 27 -9.53 -11.72 -6.15
CA ARG A 27 -9.37 -10.60 -7.10
C ARG A 27 -9.91 -9.30 -6.54
N GLN A 28 -11.08 -9.33 -5.90
CA GLN A 28 -11.69 -8.15 -5.32
C GLN A 28 -10.81 -7.55 -4.22
N HIS A 29 -10.25 -8.39 -3.36
CA HIS A 29 -9.39 -7.92 -2.28
C HIS A 29 -8.03 -7.43 -2.79
N VAL A 30 -7.48 -8.07 -3.81
CA VAL A 30 -6.23 -7.64 -4.46
C VAL A 30 -6.43 -6.26 -5.14
N GLU A 31 -7.56 -6.04 -5.80
CA GLU A 31 -7.89 -4.73 -6.38
C GLU A 31 -8.01 -3.66 -5.29
N GLU A 32 -8.55 -4.02 -4.13
CA GLU A 32 -8.63 -3.08 -3.00
C GLU A 32 -7.25 -2.71 -2.47
N VAL A 33 -6.32 -3.66 -2.39
CA VAL A 33 -4.92 -3.37 -2.01
C VAL A 33 -4.33 -2.35 -2.97
N SER A 34 -4.49 -2.56 -4.27
CA SER A 34 -3.97 -1.67 -5.31
C SER A 34 -4.58 -0.28 -5.22
N ARG A 35 -5.88 -0.19 -4.94
CA ARG A 35 -6.58 1.09 -4.77
C ARG A 35 -6.03 1.87 -3.58
N GLN A 36 -5.85 1.20 -2.46
CA GLN A 36 -5.32 1.85 -1.26
C GLN A 36 -3.87 2.27 -1.44
N GLU A 37 -3.06 1.46 -2.15
CA GLU A 37 -1.68 1.82 -2.49
C GLU A 37 -1.63 3.09 -3.33
N SER A 38 -2.51 3.25 -4.32
CA SER A 38 -2.60 4.46 -5.13
C SER A 38 -2.97 5.68 -4.29
N GLU A 39 -3.87 5.52 -3.32
CA GLU A 39 -4.23 6.61 -2.41
C GLU A 39 -3.04 7.01 -1.52
N VAL A 40 -2.28 6.04 -1.03
CA VAL A 40 -1.07 6.31 -0.25
C VAL A 40 -0.05 7.08 -1.09
N ASP A 41 0.16 6.69 -2.35
CA ASP A 41 1.09 7.36 -3.25
C ASP A 41 0.71 8.84 -3.45
N LYS A 42 -0.57 9.12 -3.65
CA LYS A 42 -1.06 10.48 -3.83
C LYS A 42 -0.82 11.34 -2.57
N ILE A 43 -1.11 10.78 -1.42
CA ILE A 43 -0.94 11.47 -0.15
C ILE A 43 0.55 11.68 0.14
N GLU A 44 1.39 10.68 -0.11
CA GLU A 44 2.84 10.77 0.04
C GLU A 44 3.39 11.94 -0.79
N TYR A 45 2.98 12.01 -2.06
CA TYR A 45 3.42 13.09 -2.95
C TYR A 45 3.06 14.46 -2.41
N LYS A 46 1.80 14.63 -1.98
CA LYS A 46 1.34 15.90 -1.42
C LYS A 46 2.09 16.29 -0.15
N LEU A 47 2.28 15.33 0.75
CA LEU A 47 2.98 15.58 2.00
C LEU A 47 4.44 15.94 1.76
N LEU A 48 5.10 15.29 0.81
CA LEU A 48 6.48 15.62 0.46
C LEU A 48 6.58 17.03 -0.10
N GLN A 49 5.64 17.44 -0.96
CA GLN A 49 5.60 18.82 -1.44
C GLN A 49 5.47 19.82 -0.29
N MET A 50 4.54 19.56 0.63
CA MET A 50 4.34 20.43 1.80
C MET A 50 5.59 20.55 2.66
N VAL A 51 6.27 19.43 2.89
CA VAL A 51 7.49 19.39 3.71
C VAL A 51 8.59 20.24 3.07
N PHE A 52 8.84 20.07 1.76
CA PHE A 52 9.93 20.78 1.08
C PHE A 52 9.60 22.22 0.71
N GLU A 53 8.34 22.59 0.62
CA GLU A 53 7.91 23.98 0.43
C GLU A 53 7.89 24.78 1.73
N ASN A 54 7.86 24.12 2.88
CA ASN A 54 7.80 24.80 4.17
C ASN A 54 9.20 25.24 4.60
N LYS A 55 9.49 26.52 4.43
CA LYS A 55 10.78 27.10 4.76
C LYS A 55 11.08 27.15 6.27
N LYS A 56 10.08 26.87 7.12
CA LYS A 56 10.27 26.82 8.56
C LYS A 56 11.01 25.57 9.01
N TYR A 57 10.98 24.52 8.20
CA TYR A 57 11.69 23.28 8.53
C TYR A 57 13.14 23.38 8.10
N GLU A 58 14.05 23.05 9.01
CA GLU A 58 15.46 22.89 8.68
C GLU A 58 15.64 21.71 7.71
N LEU A 59 16.70 21.75 6.92
CA LEU A 59 17.00 20.74 5.92
C LEU A 59 17.05 19.32 6.53
N ALA A 60 17.68 19.18 7.70
CA ALA A 60 17.75 17.89 8.38
C ALA A 60 16.37 17.35 8.73
N MET A 61 15.46 18.23 9.19
CA MET A 61 14.07 17.84 9.50
C MET A 61 13.32 17.42 8.24
N GLN A 62 13.51 18.15 7.13
CA GLN A 62 12.87 17.80 5.87
C GLN A 62 13.28 16.41 5.39
N TYR A 63 14.55 16.07 5.46
CA TYR A 63 15.03 14.74 5.08
C TYR A 63 14.54 13.65 6.02
N LYS A 64 14.43 13.94 7.32
CA LYS A 64 13.90 13.00 8.29
C LYS A 64 12.44 12.68 8.02
N LEU A 65 11.62 13.71 7.75
CA LEU A 65 10.21 13.54 7.42
C LEU A 65 10.04 12.78 6.10
N LYS A 66 10.86 13.09 5.09
CA LYS A 66 10.88 12.35 3.84
C LYS A 66 11.13 10.86 4.08
N GLY A 67 12.11 10.53 4.93
CA GLY A 67 12.43 9.14 5.26
C GLY A 67 11.25 8.39 5.87
N ILE A 68 10.55 9.03 6.80
CA ILE A 68 9.37 8.44 7.44
C ILE A 68 8.26 8.18 6.41
N LEU A 69 7.96 9.18 5.58
CA LEU A 69 6.92 9.06 4.55
C LEU A 69 7.25 7.96 3.55
N LYS A 70 8.50 7.86 3.14
CA LYS A 70 8.95 6.81 2.21
C LYS A 70 8.82 5.41 2.81
N GLN A 71 9.09 5.26 4.12
CA GLN A 71 8.92 3.97 4.78
C GLN A 71 7.45 3.53 4.82
N ILE A 72 6.54 4.45 5.07
CA ILE A 72 5.10 4.14 5.06
C ILE A 72 4.68 3.71 3.64
N GLY A 73 5.15 4.41 2.61
CA GLY A 73 4.88 4.04 1.22
C GLY A 73 5.43 2.66 0.86
N ARG A 74 6.59 2.28 1.39
CA ARG A 74 7.18 0.96 1.16
C ARG A 74 6.34 -0.16 1.75
N VAL A 75 5.72 0.05 2.91
CA VAL A 75 4.84 -0.95 3.52
C VAL A 75 3.66 -1.24 2.60
N THR A 76 3.01 -0.21 2.07
CA THR A 76 1.88 -0.39 1.15
C THR A 76 2.31 -1.01 -0.18
N ASN A 77 3.47 -0.62 -0.69
CA ASN A 77 4.04 -1.20 -1.90
C ASN A 77 4.31 -2.70 -1.73
N LEU A 78 4.86 -3.08 -0.58
CA LEU A 78 5.09 -4.49 -0.25
C LEU A 78 3.77 -5.26 -0.17
N ALA A 79 2.74 -4.66 0.43
CA ALA A 79 1.42 -5.28 0.51
C ALA A 79 0.86 -5.55 -0.89
N GLU A 80 1.03 -4.62 -1.83
CA GLU A 80 0.62 -4.81 -3.22
C GLU A 80 1.38 -5.94 -3.89
N ASP A 81 2.70 -6.01 -3.71
CA ASP A 81 3.53 -7.08 -4.28
C ASP A 81 3.10 -8.45 -3.76
N VAL A 82 2.83 -8.55 -2.46
CA VAL A 82 2.34 -9.81 -1.86
C VAL A 82 0.95 -10.15 -2.37
N ALA A 83 0.07 -9.16 -2.51
CA ALA A 83 -1.27 -9.36 -3.05
C ALA A 83 -1.23 -9.91 -4.48
N ASP A 84 -0.34 -9.40 -5.30
CA ASP A 84 -0.15 -9.91 -6.67
C ASP A 84 0.32 -11.36 -6.66
N ALA A 85 1.22 -11.72 -5.75
CA ALA A 85 1.67 -13.11 -5.58
C ALA A 85 0.51 -14.01 -5.13
N VAL A 86 -0.33 -13.55 -4.21
CA VAL A 86 -1.52 -14.28 -3.75
C VAL A 86 -2.48 -14.52 -4.92
N LEU A 87 -2.68 -13.52 -5.77
CA LEU A 87 -3.55 -13.66 -6.94
C LEU A 87 -2.99 -14.71 -7.92
N ILE A 88 -1.68 -14.72 -8.15
CA ILE A 88 -1.04 -15.72 -9.00
C ILE A 88 -1.25 -17.11 -8.45
N LEU A 89 -1.04 -17.32 -7.15
CA LEU A 89 -1.25 -18.60 -6.49
C LEU A 89 -2.70 -19.06 -6.59
N ALA A 90 -3.65 -18.15 -6.35
CA ALA A 90 -5.07 -18.46 -6.45
C ALA A 90 -5.46 -18.85 -7.87
N THR A 91 -4.93 -18.17 -8.88
CA THR A 91 -5.19 -18.46 -10.28
C THR A 91 -4.66 -19.86 -10.65
N LYS A 92 -3.45 -20.18 -10.23
CA LYS A 92 -2.86 -21.51 -10.47
C LYS A 92 -3.64 -22.61 -9.77
N HIS A 93 -4.10 -22.36 -8.54
CA HIS A 93 -4.87 -23.34 -7.78
C HIS A 93 -6.21 -23.65 -8.44
N SER A 94 -6.86 -22.66 -9.06
CA SER A 94 -8.18 -22.81 -9.68
C SER A 94 -8.13 -23.50 -11.05
N THR A 95 -6.95 -23.64 -11.64
CA THR A 95 -6.77 -24.34 -12.92
C THR A 95 -6.35 -25.79 -12.70
#